data_4b5a3d239e49d2539dab6058fdff5b5f
#
_entry.id   4b5a3d239e49d2539dab6058fdff5b5f
#
_cell.length_a   1.000
_cell.length_b   1.000
_cell.length_c   1.000
_cell.angle_alpha   90.00
_cell.angle_beta   90.00
_cell.angle_gamma   90.00
#
_symmetry.space_group_name_H-M   'P 1'
#
loop_
_entity.id
_entity.type
_entity.pdbx_description
1 polymer ?
#
loop_
_entity_poly.entity_id
_entity_poly.type
_entity_poly.pdbx_seq_one_letter_code
_entity_poly.pdbx_strand_id
1 'polypeptide(L)'
;MGARVFQLSLMRSTLSLMSIAHHVYTAVDCANPVSLARFYAEITGWDVGEIEDAGDEWVDLFHDGVRMMAFQKVANYIPPTWPEGPVPQQLHFDFHVKDLDVGESKILAIGATKHAVQPGTNFRVYLDPEGHPFCLVKNPQTQKLF
;
A
#
# COMPACT_ATOMS: atom_id res chain seq x y z
N MET A 1 -23.21 13.76 30.57
CA MET A 1 -22.68 13.20 29.30
C MET A 1 -21.44 13.92 28.76
N GLY A 2 -21.14 15.16 29.16
CA GLY A 2 -20.03 15.96 28.65
C GLY A 2 -18.63 15.64 29.21
N ALA A 3 -18.50 15.14 30.43
CA ALA A 3 -17.21 14.95 31.09
C ALA A 3 -16.35 13.80 30.49
N ARG A 4 -16.95 12.72 29.99
CA ARG A 4 -16.19 11.60 29.39
C ARG A 4 -15.61 11.92 28.02
N VAL A 5 -16.28 12.73 27.22
CA VAL A 5 -15.82 13.12 25.87
C VAL A 5 -14.65 14.10 25.99
N PHE A 6 -14.71 15.01 26.96
CA PHE A 6 -13.63 15.97 27.23
C PHE A 6 -12.36 15.29 27.76
N GLN A 7 -12.50 14.27 28.59
CA GLN A 7 -11.36 13.53 29.16
C GLN A 7 -10.66 12.65 28.13
N LEU A 8 -11.40 12.06 27.17
CA LEU A 8 -10.85 11.31 26.03
C LEU A 8 -10.11 12.23 25.06
N SER A 9 -10.61 13.44 24.82
CA SER A 9 -9.94 14.43 23.97
C SER A 9 -8.63 14.94 24.58
N LEU A 10 -8.60 15.20 25.88
CA LEU A 10 -7.40 15.58 26.60
C LEU A 10 -6.36 14.45 26.68
N MET A 11 -6.78 13.19 26.88
CA MET A 11 -5.87 12.03 26.86
C MET A 11 -5.27 11.80 25.48
N ARG A 12 -6.03 12.00 24.39
CA ARG A 12 -5.49 11.92 23.02
C ARG A 12 -4.47 13.03 22.75
N SER A 13 -4.69 14.26 23.22
CA SER A 13 -3.75 15.37 23.07
C SER A 13 -2.45 15.13 23.82
N THR A 14 -2.51 14.60 25.06
CA THR A 14 -1.32 14.33 25.88
C THR A 14 -0.52 13.13 25.35
N LEU A 15 -1.17 12.08 24.82
CA LEU A 15 -0.51 10.95 24.15
C LEU A 15 0.20 11.40 22.87
N SER A 16 -0.38 12.33 22.09
CA SER A 16 0.24 12.91 20.90
C SER A 16 1.51 13.71 21.22
N LEU A 17 1.57 14.37 22.39
CA LEU A 17 2.74 15.12 22.85
C LEU A 17 3.87 14.21 23.37
N MET A 18 3.59 12.93 23.64
CA MET A 18 4.57 11.95 24.17
C MET A 18 5.04 10.96 23.12
N SER A 19 4.49 10.98 21.89
CA SER A 19 4.94 10.08 20.82
C SER A 19 6.26 10.57 20.21
N ILE A 20 7.18 9.64 19.95
CA ILE A 20 8.47 9.94 19.30
C ILE A 20 8.26 10.33 17.84
N ALA A 21 7.27 9.74 17.18
CA ALA A 21 6.94 9.99 15.77
C ALA A 21 5.46 10.39 15.64
N HIS A 22 5.18 11.34 14.75
CA HIS A 22 3.82 11.84 14.51
C HIS A 22 3.19 11.25 13.26
N HIS A 23 3.99 10.69 12.36
CA HIS A 23 3.54 10.10 11.12
C HIS A 23 4.47 8.95 10.69
N VAL A 24 3.91 7.98 9.98
CA VAL A 24 4.63 6.87 9.36
C VAL A 24 4.08 6.65 7.96
N TYR A 25 4.96 6.37 7.02
CA TYR A 25 4.59 5.89 5.68
C TYR A 25 5.54 4.75 5.28
N THR A 26 5.13 3.97 4.28
CA THR A 26 5.93 2.85 3.78
C THR A 26 6.73 3.27 2.57
N ALA A 27 8.04 3.04 2.57
CA ALA A 27 8.88 3.12 1.39
C ALA A 27 9.07 1.72 0.81
N VAL A 28 8.89 1.60 -0.52
CA VAL A 28 8.96 0.34 -1.27
C VAL A 28 10.16 0.41 -2.21
N ASP A 29 11.07 -0.53 -2.06
CA ASP A 29 12.23 -0.65 -2.95
C ASP A 29 11.81 -1.24 -4.30
N CYS A 30 12.27 -0.66 -5.41
CA CYS A 30 11.91 -1.10 -6.76
C CYS A 30 12.96 -0.70 -7.79
N ALA A 31 12.83 -1.20 -9.02
CA ALA A 31 13.67 -0.77 -10.14
C ALA A 31 13.17 0.54 -10.78
N ASN A 32 11.84 0.75 -10.83
CA ASN A 32 11.21 1.88 -11.50
C ASN A 32 10.14 2.55 -10.63
N PRO A 33 10.53 3.53 -9.78
CA PRO A 33 9.62 4.22 -8.86
C PRO A 33 8.43 4.88 -9.55
N VAL A 34 8.65 5.54 -10.70
CA VAL A 34 7.60 6.26 -11.43
C VAL A 34 6.49 5.30 -11.90
N SER A 35 6.89 4.16 -12.49
CA SER A 35 5.95 3.16 -12.98
C SER A 35 5.17 2.52 -11.83
N LEU A 36 5.88 2.17 -10.74
CA LEU A 36 5.27 1.51 -9.59
C LEU A 36 4.33 2.44 -8.81
N ALA A 37 4.70 3.71 -8.65
CA ALA A 37 3.84 4.71 -8.03
C ALA A 37 2.53 4.88 -8.79
N ARG A 38 2.57 4.94 -10.12
CA ARG A 38 1.37 5.01 -10.98
C ARG A 38 0.48 3.78 -10.82
N PHE A 39 1.07 2.58 -10.77
CA PHE A 39 0.33 1.34 -10.54
C PHE A 39 -0.45 1.38 -9.21
N TYR A 40 0.20 1.76 -8.12
CA TYR A 40 -0.47 1.85 -6.82
C TYR A 40 -1.45 3.02 -6.72
N ALA A 41 -1.23 4.10 -7.45
CA ALA A 41 -2.19 5.20 -7.57
C ALA A 41 -3.51 4.75 -8.22
N GLU A 42 -3.45 3.90 -9.23
CA GLU A 42 -4.64 3.30 -9.87
C GLU A 42 -5.42 2.39 -8.90
N ILE A 43 -4.73 1.67 -8.01
CA ILE A 43 -5.38 0.80 -7.01
C ILE A 43 -6.05 1.64 -5.92
N THR A 44 -5.37 2.67 -5.43
CA THR A 44 -5.77 3.41 -4.22
C THR A 44 -6.62 4.64 -4.50
N GLY A 45 -6.51 5.21 -5.70
CA GLY A 45 -7.05 6.53 -6.03
C GLY A 45 -6.25 7.67 -5.37
N TRP A 46 -5.03 7.42 -4.93
CA TRP A 46 -4.18 8.43 -4.30
C TRP A 46 -3.39 9.22 -5.33
N ASP A 47 -2.98 10.42 -4.94
CA ASP A 47 -2.27 11.35 -5.81
C ASP A 47 -0.79 10.99 -5.91
N VAL A 48 -0.27 10.91 -7.13
CA VAL A 48 1.18 10.77 -7.38
C VAL A 48 1.86 12.10 -7.12
N GLY A 49 2.96 12.09 -6.37
CA GLY A 49 3.78 13.26 -6.14
C GLY A 49 4.42 13.81 -7.41
N GLU A 50 5.13 14.91 -7.28
CA GLU A 50 5.82 15.54 -8.40
C GLU A 50 6.84 14.58 -9.01
N ILE A 51 6.84 14.48 -10.33
CA ILE A 51 7.76 13.67 -11.14
C ILE A 51 8.48 14.63 -12.07
N GLU A 52 9.79 14.77 -11.91
CA GLU A 52 10.62 15.61 -12.76
C GLU A 52 10.95 14.91 -14.09
N ASP A 53 11.29 13.61 -14.01
CA ASP A 53 11.52 12.77 -15.19
C ASP A 53 11.20 11.28 -14.94
N ALA A 54 11.26 10.47 -15.99
CA ALA A 54 10.97 9.03 -15.89
C ALA A 54 12.04 8.23 -15.12
N GLY A 55 13.16 8.85 -14.80
CA GLY A 55 14.29 8.26 -14.08
C GLY A 55 14.34 8.59 -12.60
N ASP A 56 13.33 9.30 -12.07
CA ASP A 56 13.29 9.72 -10.68
C ASP A 56 13.57 8.57 -9.73
N GLU A 57 14.43 8.80 -8.77
CA GLU A 57 14.89 7.79 -7.83
C GLU A 57 13.94 7.63 -6.62
N TRP A 58 13.01 8.57 -6.46
CA TRP A 58 12.03 8.58 -5.38
C TRP A 58 10.72 9.22 -5.85
N VAL A 59 9.60 8.52 -5.64
CA VAL A 59 8.25 9.02 -5.97
C VAL A 59 7.31 8.74 -4.80
N ASP A 60 6.57 9.75 -4.38
CA ASP A 60 5.60 9.68 -3.28
C ASP A 60 4.17 9.46 -3.77
N LEU A 61 3.35 8.82 -2.93
CA LEU A 61 1.89 8.83 -3.02
C LEU A 61 1.27 9.53 -1.82
N PHE A 62 0.29 10.40 -2.09
CA PHE A 62 -0.42 11.20 -1.10
C PHE A 62 -1.90 10.88 -1.09
N HIS A 63 -2.49 10.87 0.10
CA HIS A 63 -3.93 10.86 0.31
C HIS A 63 -4.33 12.08 1.12
N ASP A 64 -5.17 12.94 0.56
CA ASP A 64 -5.57 14.23 1.18
C ASP A 64 -4.36 15.06 1.68
N GLY A 65 -3.28 15.10 0.87
CA GLY A 65 -2.05 15.82 1.19
C GLY A 65 -1.14 15.13 2.21
N VAL A 66 -1.51 13.95 2.70
CA VAL A 66 -0.69 13.15 3.62
C VAL A 66 0.08 12.09 2.84
N ARG A 67 1.40 12.03 3.00
CA ARG A 67 2.22 10.98 2.38
C ARG A 67 1.87 9.63 2.98
N MET A 68 1.44 8.69 2.13
CA MET A 68 1.04 7.34 2.53
C MET A 68 2.06 6.29 2.14
N MET A 69 2.65 6.44 0.95
CA MET A 69 3.67 5.54 0.41
C MET A 69 4.75 6.33 -0.32
N ALA A 70 5.90 5.71 -0.48
CA ALA A 70 6.96 6.16 -1.36
C ALA A 70 7.56 4.97 -2.09
N PHE A 71 8.15 5.21 -3.25
CA PHE A 71 8.83 4.21 -4.06
C PHE A 71 10.26 4.67 -4.27
N GLN A 72 11.21 3.81 -3.88
CA GLN A 72 12.64 4.11 -3.90
C GLN A 72 13.35 3.23 -4.93
N LYS A 73 14.11 3.85 -5.80
CA LYS A 73 14.96 3.12 -6.74
C LYS A 73 16.12 2.45 -6.01
N VAL A 74 16.26 1.16 -6.27
CA VAL A 74 17.36 0.35 -5.72
C VAL A 74 18.18 -0.23 -6.86
N ALA A 75 19.49 -0.01 -6.83
CA ALA A 75 20.39 -0.61 -7.79
C ALA A 75 20.39 -2.15 -7.64
N ASN A 76 20.32 -2.85 -8.77
CA ASN A 76 20.27 -4.32 -8.79
C ASN A 76 19.07 -4.89 -8.00
N TYR A 77 17.91 -4.22 -8.08
CA TYR A 77 16.70 -4.69 -7.46
C TYR A 77 16.40 -6.15 -7.83
N ILE A 78 16.09 -6.96 -6.81
CA ILE A 78 15.66 -8.34 -6.96
C ILE A 78 14.29 -8.47 -6.31
N PRO A 79 13.25 -8.89 -7.04
CA PRO A 79 11.91 -9.01 -6.47
C PRO A 79 11.88 -10.06 -5.36
N PRO A 80 11.01 -9.88 -4.35
CA PRO A 80 10.81 -10.89 -3.32
C PRO A 80 10.22 -12.17 -3.89
N THR A 81 10.54 -13.28 -3.25
CA THR A 81 9.96 -14.60 -3.54
C THR A 81 8.94 -14.98 -2.49
N TRP A 82 7.83 -15.58 -2.93
CA TRP A 82 6.75 -16.01 -2.06
C TRP A 82 6.03 -17.22 -2.68
N PRO A 83 5.57 -18.22 -1.89
CA PRO A 83 5.70 -18.36 -0.43
C PRO A 83 7.09 -18.77 0.04
N GLU A 84 7.93 -19.30 -0.83
CA GLU A 84 9.28 -19.76 -0.53
C GLU A 84 10.27 -19.24 -1.57
N GLY A 85 11.56 -19.17 -1.20
CA GLY A 85 12.61 -18.79 -2.13
C GLY A 85 13.74 -18.00 -1.47
N PRO A 86 14.77 -17.61 -2.26
CA PRO A 86 16.00 -17.02 -1.73
C PRO A 86 15.86 -15.57 -1.27
N VAL A 87 14.80 -14.87 -1.67
CA VAL A 87 14.54 -13.47 -1.31
C VAL A 87 13.17 -13.39 -0.64
N PRO A 88 13.04 -13.75 0.65
CA PRO A 88 11.72 -13.80 1.30
C PRO A 88 11.11 -12.40 1.38
N GLN A 89 9.81 -12.32 1.17
CA GLN A 89 9.07 -11.08 1.40
C GLN A 89 9.18 -10.68 2.87
N GLN A 90 9.38 -9.39 3.15
CA GLN A 90 9.46 -8.85 4.50
C GLN A 90 8.12 -8.26 4.95
N LEU A 91 7.33 -7.75 4.01
CA LEU A 91 5.99 -7.23 4.19
C LEU A 91 5.20 -7.37 2.88
N HIS A 92 3.90 -7.22 2.96
CA HIS A 92 3.01 -7.11 1.80
C HIS A 92 1.86 -6.17 2.10
N PHE A 93 1.13 -5.76 1.07
CA PHE A 93 -0.06 -4.92 1.21
C PHE A 93 -1.33 -5.76 1.09
N ASP A 94 -2.31 -5.46 1.93
CA ASP A 94 -3.67 -5.99 1.84
C ASP A 94 -4.62 -4.85 1.46
N PHE A 95 -5.14 -4.88 0.23
CA PHE A 95 -6.14 -3.92 -0.24
C PHE A 95 -7.54 -4.48 -0.05
N HIS A 96 -8.38 -3.79 0.70
CA HIS A 96 -9.76 -4.20 0.90
C HIS A 96 -10.62 -3.87 -0.31
N VAL A 97 -11.33 -4.86 -0.81
CA VAL A 97 -12.29 -4.74 -1.92
C VAL A 97 -13.66 -5.28 -1.54
N LYS A 98 -14.71 -4.74 -2.13
CA LYS A 98 -16.08 -5.24 -1.93
C LYS A 98 -16.29 -6.59 -2.59
N ASP A 99 -15.70 -6.76 -3.76
CA ASP A 99 -15.84 -7.93 -4.61
C ASP A 99 -14.49 -8.31 -5.21
N LEU A 100 -14.08 -9.57 -5.04
CA LEU A 100 -12.78 -10.06 -5.50
C LEU A 100 -12.71 -10.20 -7.02
N ASP A 101 -13.79 -10.56 -7.69
CA ASP A 101 -13.77 -10.75 -9.14
C ASP A 101 -13.68 -9.41 -9.87
N VAL A 102 -14.42 -8.42 -9.38
CA VAL A 102 -14.34 -7.05 -9.90
C VAL A 102 -12.97 -6.43 -9.61
N GLY A 103 -12.44 -6.62 -8.40
CA GLY A 103 -11.12 -6.15 -8.02
C GLY A 103 -10.02 -6.79 -8.88
N GLU A 104 -10.04 -8.12 -9.03
CA GLU A 104 -9.11 -8.88 -9.86
C GLU A 104 -9.09 -8.36 -11.30
N SER A 105 -10.27 -8.23 -11.92
CA SER A 105 -10.36 -7.74 -13.30
C SER A 105 -9.68 -6.37 -13.48
N LYS A 106 -9.85 -5.47 -12.51
CA LYS A 106 -9.25 -4.13 -12.56
C LYS A 106 -7.74 -4.14 -12.41
N ILE A 107 -7.21 -4.87 -11.41
CA ILE A 107 -5.76 -4.87 -11.18
C ILE A 107 -4.99 -5.62 -12.27
N LEU A 108 -5.57 -6.67 -12.86
CA LEU A 108 -4.97 -7.35 -14.01
C LEU A 108 -4.89 -6.42 -15.23
N ALA A 109 -5.91 -5.58 -15.44
CA ALA A 109 -5.93 -4.62 -16.53
C ALA A 109 -4.84 -3.54 -16.43
N ILE A 110 -4.36 -3.23 -15.22
CA ILE A 110 -3.29 -2.23 -14.97
C ILE A 110 -1.90 -2.85 -14.80
N GLY A 111 -1.75 -4.18 -14.96
CA GLY A 111 -0.45 -4.85 -15.01
C GLY A 111 -0.10 -5.74 -13.83
N ALA A 112 -1.01 -5.99 -12.89
CA ALA A 112 -0.81 -7.03 -11.89
C ALA A 112 -0.80 -8.43 -12.53
N THR A 113 -0.11 -9.35 -11.89
CA THR A 113 -0.13 -10.78 -12.25
C THR A 113 -0.71 -11.59 -11.10
N LYS A 114 -1.69 -12.46 -11.39
CA LYS A 114 -2.23 -13.36 -10.37
C LYS A 114 -1.19 -14.40 -9.99
N HIS A 115 -0.90 -14.52 -8.69
CA HIS A 115 0.05 -15.52 -8.21
C HIS A 115 -0.51 -16.94 -8.38
N ALA A 116 0.35 -17.92 -8.65
CA ALA A 116 -0.07 -19.32 -8.85
C ALA A 116 -0.58 -19.96 -7.53
N VAL A 117 -0.01 -19.57 -6.40
CA VAL A 117 -0.41 -20.04 -5.06
C VAL A 117 -1.51 -19.15 -4.50
N GLN A 118 -2.66 -19.75 -4.18
CA GLN A 118 -3.86 -19.05 -3.66
C GLN A 118 -4.33 -19.77 -2.39
N PRO A 119 -3.80 -19.38 -1.19
CA PRO A 119 -4.05 -20.15 0.03
C PRO A 119 -5.39 -19.87 0.69
N GLY A 120 -6.10 -18.83 0.27
CA GLY A 120 -7.35 -18.37 0.90
C GLY A 120 -8.55 -18.30 -0.02
N THR A 121 -9.73 -18.16 0.58
CA THR A 121 -11.01 -18.00 -0.15
C THR A 121 -11.59 -16.59 -0.06
N ASN A 122 -11.20 -15.82 0.96
CA ASN A 122 -11.63 -14.44 1.20
C ASN A 122 -10.58 -13.40 0.80
N PHE A 123 -9.44 -13.86 0.27
CA PHE A 123 -8.41 -13.01 -0.32
C PHE A 123 -7.75 -13.73 -1.51
N ARG A 124 -7.08 -12.95 -2.35
CA ARG A 124 -6.28 -13.46 -3.48
C ARG A 124 -4.94 -12.75 -3.54
N VAL A 125 -3.91 -13.52 -3.90
CA VAL A 125 -2.52 -13.04 -3.99
C VAL A 125 -2.17 -12.69 -5.42
N TYR A 126 -1.48 -11.55 -5.58
CA TYR A 126 -1.02 -11.03 -6.85
C TYR A 126 0.41 -10.53 -6.73
N LEU A 127 1.05 -10.31 -7.86
CA LEU A 127 2.32 -9.62 -7.97
C LEU A 127 2.08 -8.28 -8.67
N ASP A 128 2.73 -7.23 -8.16
CA ASP A 128 2.79 -5.95 -8.84
C ASP A 128 3.75 -6.02 -10.07
N PRO A 129 3.87 -4.96 -10.88
CA PRO A 129 4.76 -4.98 -12.05
C PRO A 129 6.24 -5.19 -11.75
N GLU A 130 6.67 -4.97 -10.51
CA GLU A 130 8.04 -5.18 -10.04
C GLU A 130 8.23 -6.51 -9.28
N GLY A 131 7.14 -7.29 -9.12
CA GLY A 131 7.15 -8.61 -8.51
C GLY A 131 6.90 -8.64 -7.00
N HIS A 132 6.47 -7.56 -6.38
CA HIS A 132 6.09 -7.60 -4.96
C HIS A 132 4.75 -8.32 -4.81
N PRO A 133 4.64 -9.30 -3.89
CA PRO A 133 3.37 -9.90 -3.54
C PRO A 133 2.46 -8.91 -2.81
N PHE A 134 1.19 -8.90 -3.17
CA PHE A 134 0.13 -8.17 -2.46
C PHE A 134 -1.20 -8.92 -2.55
N CYS A 135 -2.15 -8.57 -1.70
CA CYS A 135 -3.45 -9.21 -1.65
C CYS A 135 -4.59 -8.24 -1.96
N LEU A 136 -5.62 -8.75 -2.61
CA LEU A 136 -6.97 -8.22 -2.49
C LEU A 136 -7.72 -9.03 -1.44
N VAL A 137 -8.26 -8.36 -0.44
CA VAL A 137 -9.01 -8.97 0.67
C VAL A 137 -10.46 -8.55 0.60
N LYS A 138 -11.37 -9.52 0.58
CA LYS A 138 -12.81 -9.23 0.57
C LYS A 138 -13.23 -8.65 1.90
N ASN A 139 -13.68 -7.40 1.89
CA ASN A 139 -14.29 -6.77 3.04
C ASN A 139 -15.68 -6.22 2.65
N PRO A 140 -16.77 -6.94 2.97
CA PRO A 140 -18.11 -6.50 2.65
C PRO A 140 -18.54 -5.26 3.46
N GLN A 141 -17.89 -5.00 4.58
CA GLN A 141 -18.12 -3.80 5.37
C GLN A 141 -17.15 -2.72 4.90
N THR A 142 -17.63 -1.81 4.07
CA THR A 142 -16.96 -0.53 3.83
C THR A 142 -17.03 0.29 5.12
N GLN A 143 -16.24 -0.03 6.12
CA GLN A 143 -15.92 0.95 7.14
C GLN A 143 -15.21 2.10 6.43
N LYS A 144 -15.84 3.28 6.47
CA LYS A 144 -15.11 4.53 6.23
C LYS A 144 -14.02 4.58 7.29
N LEU A 145 -12.80 4.29 6.90
CA LEU A 145 -11.62 4.37 7.77
C LEU A 145 -11.17 5.83 7.96
N PHE A 146 -11.86 6.77 7.28
CA PHE A 146 -11.58 8.21 7.33
C PHE A 146 -12.86 9.03 7.32
#